data_c1c30e47d3b88414bd1c97632fdf6d7e
#
_entry.id   c1c30e47d3b88414bd1c97632fdf6d7e
#
_cell.length_a   1.000
_cell.length_b   1.000
_cell.length_c   1.000
_cell.angle_alpha   90.00
_cell.angle_beta   90.00
_cell.angle_gamma   90.00
#
_symmetry.space_group_name_H-M   'P 1'
#
loop_
_entity.id
_entity.type
_entity.pdbx_description
1 polymer ?
#
loop_
_entity_poly.entity_id
_entity_poly.type
_entity_poly.pdbx_seq_one_letter_code
_entity_poly.pdbx_strand_id
1 'polypeptide(L)'
;MANPIIPGIPQTEQDLLYSKLNAYNQGRASYKEVGAYLVVLPRPEHPQYTLWVYSPLPGRQSIFYICDLSTDIHETLRMASTLCFYSPRSLLLVEYNAKRMQSKGDDIISIGKYHGHFLHEILRIDPAYLTWIAFKFQPRIPKQERFVQIAKIYHSVYLDIQRRKTYQTNGGRFL
;
A
#
# COMPACT_ATOMS: atom_id res chain seq x y z
N MET A 1 14.67 4.03 14.20
CA MET A 1 13.31 4.39 14.63
C MET A 1 12.76 3.28 15.51
N ALA A 2 12.18 3.63 16.66
CA ALA A 2 11.58 2.63 17.52
C ALA A 2 10.36 2.00 16.86
N ASN A 3 10.15 0.70 17.07
CA ASN A 3 8.96 0.01 16.58
C ASN A 3 7.73 0.49 17.34
N PRO A 4 6.58 0.67 16.66
CA PRO A 4 5.34 1.03 17.33
C PRO A 4 4.93 -0.02 18.37
N ILE A 5 4.33 0.43 19.46
CA ILE A 5 3.77 -0.47 20.46
C ILE A 5 2.38 -0.92 20.00
N ILE A 6 2.15 -2.24 20.00
CA ILE A 6 0.88 -2.81 19.59
C ILE A 6 0.04 -3.09 20.85
N PRO A 7 -1.07 -2.36 21.05
CA PRO A 7 -1.91 -2.55 22.24
C PRO A 7 -2.47 -3.98 22.31
N GLY A 8 -2.51 -4.53 23.52
CA GLY A 8 -3.12 -5.84 23.77
C GLY A 8 -2.24 -7.04 23.39
N ILE A 9 -1.04 -6.82 22.87
CA ILE A 9 -0.11 -7.89 22.53
C ILE A 9 1.03 -7.93 23.56
N PRO A 10 1.35 -9.09 24.17
CA PRO A 10 2.48 -9.19 25.08
C PRO A 10 3.78 -8.78 24.45
N GLN A 11 4.69 -8.15 25.21
CA GLN A 11 5.94 -7.62 24.69
C GLN A 11 6.80 -8.67 23.97
N THR A 12 6.87 -9.88 24.53
CA THR A 12 7.62 -10.97 23.91
C THR A 12 7.09 -11.34 22.53
N GLU A 13 5.77 -11.31 22.38
CA GLU A 13 5.13 -11.60 21.10
C GLU A 13 5.35 -10.48 20.10
N GLN A 14 5.30 -9.21 20.54
CA GLN A 14 5.66 -8.07 19.69
C GLN A 14 7.08 -8.17 19.19
N ASP A 15 8.03 -8.49 20.07
CA ASP A 15 9.44 -8.65 19.71
C ASP A 15 9.61 -9.74 18.64
N LEU A 16 8.88 -10.84 18.75
CA LEU A 16 8.91 -11.92 17.78
C LEU A 16 8.35 -11.45 16.43
N LEU A 17 7.23 -10.71 16.43
CA LEU A 17 6.63 -10.18 15.21
C LEU A 17 7.58 -9.23 14.49
N TYR A 18 8.19 -8.30 15.22
CA TYR A 18 9.14 -7.37 14.62
C TYR A 18 10.40 -8.08 14.14
N SER A 19 10.86 -9.10 14.86
CA SER A 19 11.97 -9.93 14.41
C SER A 19 11.66 -10.60 13.06
N LYS A 20 10.46 -11.14 12.90
CA LYS A 20 10.03 -11.75 11.64
C LYS A 20 9.96 -10.73 10.49
N LEU A 21 9.45 -9.52 10.77
CA LEU A 21 9.39 -8.45 9.77
C LEU A 21 10.80 -8.00 9.37
N ASN A 22 11.71 -7.87 10.33
CA ASN A 22 13.10 -7.52 10.05
C ASN A 22 13.80 -8.59 9.21
N ALA A 23 13.57 -9.87 9.52
CA ALA A 23 14.11 -10.97 8.73
C ALA A 23 13.57 -10.95 7.30
N TYR A 24 12.28 -10.67 7.13
CA TYR A 24 11.66 -10.53 5.81
C TYR A 24 12.30 -9.40 5.00
N ASN A 25 12.65 -8.30 5.67
CA ASN A 25 13.22 -7.12 5.02
C ASN A 25 14.74 -7.20 4.83
N GLN A 26 15.40 -8.19 5.40
CA GLN A 26 16.86 -8.32 5.30
C GLN A 26 17.31 -8.44 3.84
N GLY A 27 18.31 -7.65 3.47
CA GLY A 27 18.84 -7.65 2.11
C GLY A 27 18.03 -6.87 1.09
N ARG A 28 16.92 -6.27 1.50
CA ARG A 28 16.11 -5.42 0.62
C ARG A 28 16.58 -3.98 0.69
N ALA A 29 16.35 -3.24 -0.39
CA ALA A 29 16.60 -1.80 -0.41
C ALA A 29 15.73 -1.08 0.63
N SER A 30 16.15 0.09 1.08
CA SER A 30 15.38 0.87 2.04
C SER A 30 14.03 1.28 1.43
N TYR A 31 13.02 1.48 2.29
CA TYR A 31 11.69 1.88 1.81
C TYR A 31 11.71 3.23 1.08
N LYS A 32 12.70 4.09 1.38
CA LYS A 32 12.85 5.38 0.71
C LYS A 32 13.30 5.25 -0.75
N GLU A 33 13.98 4.17 -1.09
CA GLU A 33 14.53 3.94 -2.43
C GLU A 33 13.55 3.22 -3.35
N VAL A 34 12.91 2.17 -2.85
CA VAL A 34 12.03 1.30 -3.66
C VAL A 34 10.57 1.40 -3.27
N GLY A 35 10.26 2.21 -2.28
CA GLY A 35 8.96 2.23 -1.66
C GLY A 35 8.82 1.10 -0.64
N ALA A 36 7.72 1.09 0.06
CA ALA A 36 7.41 0.04 1.03
C ALA A 36 5.91 -0.16 1.10
N TYR A 37 5.48 -1.36 1.45
CA TYR A 37 4.13 -1.59 1.94
C TYR A 37 4.14 -1.36 3.44
N LEU A 38 3.13 -0.63 3.92
CA LEU A 38 3.00 -0.27 5.31
C LEU A 38 1.70 -0.85 5.86
N VAL A 39 1.82 -1.53 7.01
CA VAL A 39 0.66 -1.93 7.80
C VAL A 39 0.50 -0.86 8.88
N VAL A 40 -0.62 -0.16 8.83
CA VAL A 40 -0.91 0.93 9.76
C VAL A 40 -1.73 0.41 10.92
N LEU A 41 -1.31 0.75 12.13
CA LEU A 41 -1.96 0.34 13.38
C LEU A 41 -3.39 0.88 13.44
N PRO A 42 -4.31 0.15 14.11
CA PRO A 42 -5.67 0.65 14.34
C PRO A 42 -5.67 1.94 15.15
N ARG A 43 -6.73 2.72 14.98
CA ARG A 43 -7.00 3.94 15.74
C ARG A 43 -8.50 4.03 16.02
N PRO A 44 -8.96 4.87 16.97
CA PRO A 44 -10.38 4.89 17.34
C PRO A 44 -11.35 5.07 16.18
N GLU A 45 -11.03 5.91 15.21
CA GLU A 45 -11.85 6.15 14.02
C GLU A 45 -11.73 5.07 12.96
N HIS A 46 -10.75 4.16 13.08
CA HIS A 46 -10.54 3.07 12.12
C HIS A 46 -9.94 1.85 12.84
N PRO A 47 -10.78 0.95 13.37
CA PRO A 47 -10.33 -0.12 14.26
C PRO A 47 -9.59 -1.26 13.58
N GLN A 48 -9.57 -1.30 12.26
CA GLN A 48 -8.83 -2.32 11.51
C GLN A 48 -7.41 -1.84 11.21
N TYR A 49 -6.49 -2.79 11.08
CA TYR A 49 -5.22 -2.54 10.42
C TYR A 49 -5.49 -2.25 8.94
N THR A 50 -4.66 -1.41 8.34
CA THR A 50 -4.81 -1.03 6.94
C THR A 50 -3.49 -1.19 6.21
N LEU A 51 -3.56 -1.48 4.90
CA LEU A 51 -2.40 -1.62 4.04
C LEU A 51 -2.24 -0.38 3.18
N TRP A 52 -1.04 0.15 3.15
CA TRP A 52 -0.67 1.36 2.43
C TRP A 52 0.61 1.15 1.65
N VAL A 53 0.89 2.02 0.69
CA VAL A 53 2.15 2.02 -0.04
C VAL A 53 2.82 3.38 0.14
N TYR A 54 4.12 3.34 0.44
CA TYR A 54 4.97 4.54 0.47
C TYR A 54 5.47 4.82 -0.94
N SER A 55 5.25 6.06 -1.40
CA SER A 55 5.82 6.54 -2.65
C SER A 55 5.94 8.06 -2.57
N PRO A 56 7.16 8.60 -2.47
CA PRO A 56 7.34 10.04 -2.31
C PRO A 56 6.94 10.78 -3.58
N LEU A 57 6.05 11.77 -3.42
CA LEU A 57 5.68 12.69 -4.47
C LEU A 57 5.93 14.12 -3.97
N PRO A 58 6.12 15.09 -4.89
CA PRO A 58 6.15 16.49 -4.49
C PRO A 58 4.87 16.85 -3.74
N GLY A 59 5.01 17.40 -2.53
CA GLY A 59 3.90 17.72 -1.66
C GLY A 59 3.95 16.96 -0.34
N ARG A 60 2.85 16.97 0.42
CA ARG A 60 2.82 16.41 1.77
C ARG A 60 2.47 14.94 1.83
N GLN A 61 1.55 14.49 0.99
CA GLN A 61 1.15 13.08 1.00
C GLN A 61 2.23 12.24 0.32
N SER A 62 2.67 11.20 1.00
CA SER A 62 3.67 10.26 0.47
C SER A 62 3.28 8.81 0.74
N ILE A 63 2.17 8.58 1.40
CA ILE A 63 1.67 7.25 1.77
C ILE A 63 0.22 7.15 1.30
N PHE A 64 -0.09 6.10 0.54
CA PHE A 64 -1.36 5.97 -0.16
C PHE A 64 -2.07 4.69 0.28
N TYR A 65 -3.34 4.85 0.64
CA TYR A 65 -4.20 3.77 1.13
C TYR A 65 -4.46 2.74 0.03
N ILE A 66 -4.41 1.44 0.39
CA ILE A 66 -4.72 0.35 -0.53
C ILE A 66 -6.01 -0.35 -0.11
N CYS A 67 -6.05 -0.92 1.09
CA CYS A 67 -7.20 -1.68 1.56
C CYS A 67 -7.19 -1.87 3.07
N ASP A 68 -8.33 -2.28 3.61
CA ASP A 68 -8.44 -2.72 5.00
C ASP A 68 -7.90 -4.14 5.13
N LEU A 69 -7.33 -4.42 6.29
CA LEU A 69 -6.88 -5.75 6.68
C LEU A 69 -7.77 -6.25 7.82
N SER A 70 -7.22 -6.98 8.79
CA SER A 70 -7.98 -7.53 9.90
C SER A 70 -7.90 -6.64 11.15
N THR A 71 -8.75 -6.91 12.13
CA THR A 71 -8.61 -6.35 13.49
C THR A 71 -7.58 -7.12 14.31
N ASP A 72 -7.18 -8.32 13.88
CA ASP A 72 -6.18 -9.16 14.51
C ASP A 72 -4.83 -9.00 13.82
N ILE A 73 -3.75 -8.81 14.61
CA ILE A 73 -2.42 -8.56 14.05
C ILE A 73 -1.86 -9.77 13.30
N HIS A 74 -2.10 -10.98 13.78
CA HIS A 74 -1.59 -12.18 13.12
C HIS A 74 -2.23 -12.40 11.77
N GLU A 75 -3.55 -12.27 11.70
CA GLU A 75 -4.30 -12.36 10.45
C GLU A 75 -3.90 -11.22 9.50
N THR A 76 -3.72 -10.02 10.04
CA THR A 76 -3.26 -8.85 9.27
C THR A 76 -1.92 -9.12 8.60
N LEU A 77 -0.94 -9.64 9.33
CA LEU A 77 0.38 -9.94 8.77
C LEU A 77 0.31 -11.05 7.74
N ARG A 78 -0.55 -12.05 7.97
CA ARG A 78 -0.78 -13.11 6.98
C ARG A 78 -1.34 -12.54 5.68
N MET A 79 -2.35 -11.67 5.76
CA MET A 79 -2.96 -11.04 4.59
C MET A 79 -1.95 -10.16 3.85
N ALA A 80 -1.22 -9.33 4.57
CA ALA A 80 -0.22 -8.43 3.97
C ALA A 80 0.91 -9.23 3.31
N SER A 81 1.39 -10.29 3.96
CA SER A 81 2.42 -11.17 3.40
C SER A 81 1.92 -11.88 2.14
N THR A 82 0.65 -12.28 2.11
CA THR A 82 0.05 -12.89 0.93
C THR A 82 0.08 -11.94 -0.26
N LEU A 83 -0.14 -10.63 -0.01
CA LEU A 83 -0.14 -9.64 -1.08
C LEU A 83 1.27 -9.28 -1.54
N CYS A 84 2.21 -9.06 -0.62
CA CYS A 84 3.49 -8.44 -0.96
C CYS A 84 4.72 -9.33 -0.71
N PHE A 85 4.54 -10.61 -0.44
CA PHE A 85 5.65 -11.52 -0.10
C PHE A 85 6.75 -11.55 -1.18
N TYR A 86 6.37 -11.54 -2.45
CA TYR A 86 7.32 -11.57 -3.57
C TYR A 86 7.55 -10.20 -4.21
N SER A 87 7.05 -9.14 -3.57
CA SER A 87 7.33 -7.79 -4.01
C SER A 87 8.77 -7.40 -3.68
N PRO A 88 9.43 -6.57 -4.50
CA PRO A 88 10.71 -5.97 -4.10
C PRO A 88 10.57 -4.97 -2.96
N ARG A 89 9.35 -4.58 -2.61
CA ARG A 89 9.08 -3.61 -1.55
C ARG A 89 9.18 -4.26 -0.17
N SER A 90 9.70 -3.49 0.79
CA SER A 90 9.71 -3.89 2.20
C SER A 90 8.31 -3.84 2.80
N LEU A 91 8.07 -4.61 3.85
CA LEU A 91 6.83 -4.57 4.63
C LEU A 91 7.14 -4.06 6.04
N LEU A 92 6.53 -2.96 6.43
CA LEU A 92 6.78 -2.30 7.72
C LEU A 92 5.49 -2.08 8.49
N LEU A 93 5.58 -2.04 9.81
CA LEU A 93 4.47 -1.73 10.70
C LEU A 93 4.67 -0.31 11.24
N VAL A 94 3.68 0.56 11.05
CA VAL A 94 3.79 1.98 11.41
C VAL A 94 2.50 2.50 12.04
N GLU A 95 2.60 3.64 12.72
CA GLU A 95 1.44 4.38 13.21
C GLU A 95 0.87 5.30 12.14
N TYR A 96 -0.42 5.61 12.24
CA TYR A 96 -1.06 6.58 11.36
C TYR A 96 -0.43 7.97 11.54
N ASN A 97 -0.14 8.61 10.42
CA ASN A 97 0.40 9.96 10.37
C ASN A 97 -0.40 10.77 9.35
N ALA A 98 -1.32 11.61 9.85
CA ALA A 98 -2.23 12.39 9.01
C ALA A 98 -1.49 13.26 7.99
N LYS A 99 -0.34 13.83 8.37
CA LYS A 99 0.44 14.73 7.50
C LYS A 99 0.90 14.03 6.23
N ARG A 100 1.23 12.72 6.31
CA ARG A 100 1.78 11.94 5.21
C ARG A 100 0.73 11.04 4.54
N MET A 101 -0.37 10.76 5.23
CA MET A 101 -1.35 9.74 4.83
C MET A 101 -2.70 10.34 4.43
N GLN A 102 -3.07 11.50 4.96
CA GLN A 102 -4.37 12.10 4.64
C GLN A 102 -4.45 12.52 3.18
N SER A 103 -5.51 12.08 2.50
CA SER A 103 -5.77 12.47 1.11
C SER A 103 -5.89 13.99 0.98
N LYS A 104 -5.31 14.54 -0.08
CA LYS A 104 -5.43 15.94 -0.46
C LYS A 104 -6.41 16.13 -1.62
N GLY A 105 -7.12 15.07 -2.00
CA GLY A 105 -8.09 15.10 -3.10
C GLY A 105 -7.53 14.75 -4.46
N ASP A 106 -6.21 14.66 -4.62
CA ASP A 106 -5.57 14.36 -5.91
C ASP A 106 -5.74 12.89 -6.31
N ASP A 107 -6.15 12.04 -5.39
CA ASP A 107 -6.45 10.62 -5.62
C ASP A 107 -7.93 10.35 -5.87
N ILE A 108 -8.74 11.40 -6.01
CA ILE A 108 -10.15 11.31 -6.36
C ILE A 108 -10.30 11.51 -7.87
N ILE A 109 -11.01 10.61 -8.51
CA ILE A 109 -11.22 10.65 -9.96
C ILE A 109 -12.19 11.78 -10.30
N SER A 110 -11.76 12.69 -11.17
CA SER A 110 -12.56 13.84 -11.60
C SER A 110 -13.00 13.75 -13.06
N ILE A 111 -12.75 12.62 -13.72
CA ILE A 111 -13.02 12.43 -15.14
C ILE A 111 -13.74 11.11 -15.39
N GLY A 112 -14.60 11.07 -16.40
CA GLY A 112 -15.20 9.84 -16.92
C GLY A 112 -16.18 9.16 -15.99
N LYS A 113 -16.38 7.86 -16.23
CA LYS A 113 -17.46 7.07 -15.60
C LYS A 113 -17.25 6.82 -14.10
N TYR A 114 -16.04 6.96 -13.60
CA TYR A 114 -15.74 6.75 -12.17
C TYR A 114 -15.55 8.06 -11.41
N HIS A 115 -16.10 9.16 -11.92
CA HIS A 115 -16.04 10.45 -11.26
C HIS A 115 -16.50 10.35 -9.80
N GLY A 116 -15.71 10.87 -8.87
CA GLY A 116 -16.00 10.85 -7.44
C GLY A 116 -15.46 9.64 -6.68
N HIS A 117 -15.02 8.58 -7.38
CA HIS A 117 -14.38 7.44 -6.75
C HIS A 117 -12.91 7.73 -6.43
N PHE A 118 -12.38 7.04 -5.42
CA PHE A 118 -10.93 7.05 -5.17
C PHE A 118 -10.21 6.07 -6.10
N LEU A 119 -8.95 6.39 -6.40
CA LEU A 119 -8.13 5.50 -7.23
C LEU A 119 -7.94 4.11 -6.60
N HIS A 120 -7.88 4.01 -5.26
CA HIS A 120 -7.75 2.71 -4.61
C HIS A 120 -8.97 1.81 -4.85
N GLU A 121 -10.16 2.39 -5.06
CA GLU A 121 -11.36 1.62 -5.41
C GLU A 121 -11.24 1.01 -6.81
N ILE A 122 -10.71 1.78 -7.75
CA ILE A 122 -10.56 1.37 -9.14
C ILE A 122 -9.53 0.24 -9.28
N LEU A 123 -8.56 0.20 -8.41
CA LEU A 123 -7.59 -0.90 -8.35
C LEU A 123 -8.29 -2.26 -8.29
N ARG A 124 -9.45 -2.35 -7.60
CA ARG A 124 -10.23 -3.59 -7.49
C ARG A 124 -11.35 -3.69 -8.52
N ILE A 125 -12.01 -2.57 -8.81
CA ILE A 125 -13.22 -2.56 -9.64
C ILE A 125 -12.88 -2.67 -11.12
N ASP A 126 -11.91 -1.90 -11.60
CA ASP A 126 -11.57 -1.81 -13.02
C ASP A 126 -10.09 -1.47 -13.23
N PRO A 127 -9.19 -2.46 -13.06
CA PRO A 127 -7.76 -2.22 -13.25
C PRO A 127 -7.39 -1.71 -14.64
N ALA A 128 -8.15 -2.06 -15.68
CA ALA A 128 -7.90 -1.56 -17.02
C ALA A 128 -8.09 -0.05 -17.11
N TYR A 129 -9.08 0.50 -16.40
CA TYR A 129 -9.27 1.95 -16.34
C TYR A 129 -8.13 2.65 -15.60
N LEU A 130 -7.63 2.02 -14.56
CA LEU A 130 -6.46 2.51 -13.84
C LEU A 130 -5.23 2.59 -14.76
N THR A 131 -5.00 1.55 -15.55
CA THR A 131 -3.92 1.50 -16.53
C THR A 131 -4.07 2.62 -17.55
N TRP A 132 -5.29 2.86 -18.03
CA TRP A 132 -5.58 3.94 -18.97
C TRP A 132 -5.23 5.30 -18.38
N ILE A 133 -5.63 5.57 -17.14
CA ILE A 133 -5.29 6.84 -16.48
C ILE A 133 -3.77 6.98 -16.38
N ALA A 134 -3.09 5.93 -15.97
CA ALA A 134 -1.65 5.99 -15.72
C ALA A 134 -0.82 6.25 -16.99
N PHE A 135 -1.25 5.73 -18.14
CA PHE A 135 -0.40 5.71 -19.34
C PHE A 135 -1.03 6.29 -20.61
N LYS A 136 -2.33 6.48 -20.67
CA LYS A 136 -3.02 7.00 -21.87
C LYS A 136 -3.65 8.35 -21.66
N PHE A 137 -4.12 8.65 -20.46
CA PHE A 137 -4.73 9.94 -20.16
C PHE A 137 -3.71 11.07 -20.27
N GLN A 138 -4.09 12.16 -20.93
CA GLN A 138 -3.22 13.32 -21.13
C GLN A 138 -3.57 14.41 -20.12
N PRO A 139 -2.74 14.62 -19.09
CA PRO A 139 -2.99 15.69 -18.13
C PRO A 139 -2.84 17.07 -18.76
N ARG A 140 -3.74 18.00 -18.41
CA ARG A 140 -3.74 19.36 -18.96
C ARG A 140 -3.44 20.44 -17.93
N ILE A 141 -3.58 20.10 -16.64
CA ILE A 141 -3.35 21.03 -15.53
C ILE A 141 -2.51 20.32 -14.46
N PRO A 142 -1.81 21.05 -13.57
CA PRO A 142 -0.97 20.44 -12.54
C PRO A 142 -1.68 19.43 -11.65
N LYS A 143 -2.94 19.67 -11.30
CA LYS A 143 -3.73 18.73 -10.51
C LYS A 143 -3.89 17.38 -11.21
N GLN A 144 -4.11 17.39 -12.52
CA GLN A 144 -4.22 16.16 -13.31
C GLN A 144 -2.87 15.46 -13.47
N GLU A 145 -1.78 16.19 -13.52
CA GLU A 145 -0.44 15.61 -13.54
C GLU A 145 -0.16 14.82 -12.25
N ARG A 146 -0.52 15.38 -11.10
CA ARG A 146 -0.40 14.71 -9.82
C ARG A 146 -1.31 13.49 -9.76
N PHE A 147 -2.54 13.61 -10.25
CA PHE A 147 -3.49 12.51 -10.35
C PHE A 147 -2.91 11.33 -11.15
N VAL A 148 -2.29 11.60 -12.29
CA VAL A 148 -1.63 10.58 -13.10
C VAL A 148 -0.48 9.93 -12.35
N GLN A 149 0.32 10.70 -11.62
CA GLN A 149 1.42 10.17 -10.82
C GLN A 149 0.91 9.20 -9.74
N ILE A 150 -0.19 9.55 -9.07
CA ILE A 150 -0.82 8.69 -8.07
C ILE A 150 -1.38 7.42 -8.73
N ALA A 151 -2.00 7.57 -9.90
CA ALA A 151 -2.49 6.41 -10.65
C ALA A 151 -1.37 5.43 -11.01
N LYS A 152 -0.19 5.94 -11.35
CA LYS A 152 0.99 5.10 -11.60
C LYS A 152 1.43 4.33 -10.36
N ILE A 153 1.32 4.94 -9.18
CA ILE A 153 1.61 4.27 -7.92
C ILE A 153 0.65 3.08 -7.72
N TYR A 154 -0.64 3.30 -7.90
CA TYR A 154 -1.64 2.24 -7.78
C TYR A 154 -1.48 1.18 -8.86
N HIS A 155 -1.08 1.56 -10.05
CA HIS A 155 -0.77 0.60 -11.10
C HIS A 155 0.40 -0.31 -10.71
N SER A 156 1.43 0.22 -10.06
CA SER A 156 2.53 -0.59 -9.56
C SER A 156 2.07 -1.59 -8.49
N VAL A 157 1.12 -1.20 -7.65
CA VAL A 157 0.48 -2.11 -6.69
C VAL A 157 -0.29 -3.20 -7.41
N TYR A 158 -1.04 -2.85 -8.44
CA TYR A 158 -1.75 -3.81 -9.28
C TYR A 158 -0.81 -4.86 -9.87
N LEU A 159 0.36 -4.43 -10.37
CA LEU A 159 1.35 -5.36 -10.93
C LEU A 159 1.89 -6.31 -9.85
N ASP A 160 2.12 -5.83 -8.64
CA ASP A 160 2.55 -6.69 -7.53
C ASP A 160 1.49 -7.74 -7.20
N ILE A 161 0.22 -7.36 -7.18
CA ILE A 161 -0.90 -8.28 -6.96
C ILE A 161 -0.96 -9.34 -8.05
N GLN A 162 -0.81 -8.95 -9.32
CA GLN A 162 -0.82 -9.88 -10.45
C GLN A 162 0.35 -10.85 -10.39
N ARG A 163 1.53 -10.38 -10.01
CA ARG A 163 2.71 -11.22 -9.83
C ARG A 163 2.46 -12.29 -8.77
N ARG A 164 1.83 -11.92 -7.65
CA ARG A 164 1.49 -12.85 -6.59
C ARG A 164 0.49 -13.91 -7.06
N LYS A 165 -0.54 -13.51 -7.80
CA LYS A 165 -1.53 -14.43 -8.36
C LYS A 165 -0.88 -15.43 -9.33
N THR A 166 -0.01 -14.95 -10.20
CA THR A 166 0.73 -15.80 -11.15
C THR A 166 1.59 -16.83 -10.41
N TYR A 167 2.27 -16.41 -9.36
CA TYR A 167 3.06 -17.31 -8.52
C TYR A 167 2.19 -18.43 -7.92
N GLN A 168 1.02 -18.09 -7.38
CA GLN A 168 0.08 -19.07 -6.83
C GLN A 168 -0.44 -20.04 -7.89
N THR A 169 -0.80 -19.51 -9.07
CA THR A 169 -1.30 -20.31 -10.18
C THR A 169 -0.26 -21.32 -10.67
N ASN A 170 1.02 -20.96 -10.65
CA ASN A 170 2.11 -21.81 -11.09
C ASN A 170 2.64 -22.73 -9.97
N GLY A 171 1.83 -23.04 -8.97
CA GLY A 171 2.20 -23.95 -7.88
C GLY A 171 3.32 -23.44 -6.99
N GLY A 172 3.41 -22.11 -6.83
CA GLY A 172 4.44 -21.51 -6.02
C GLY A 172 5.79 -21.33 -6.74
N ARG A 173 5.82 -21.39 -8.06
CA ARG A 173 7.04 -21.20 -8.86
C ARG A 173 6.99 -19.91 -9.64
N PHE A 174 8.10 -19.18 -9.61
CA PHE A 174 8.32 -18.08 -10.56
C PHE A 174 8.94 -18.65 -11.84
N LEU A 175 8.30 -18.27 -12.93
CA LEU A 175 8.82 -18.64 -14.26
C LEU A 175 9.55 -17.45 -14.86
#